data_c3b090e6eb2079b6f38789de411285b8
#
_entry.id   c3b090e6eb2079b6f38789de411285b8
#
_cell.length_a   1.000
_cell.length_b   1.000
_cell.length_c   1.000
_cell.angle_alpha   90.00
_cell.angle_beta   90.00
_cell.angle_gamma   90.00
#
_symmetry.space_group_name_H-M   'P 1'
#
loop_
_entity.id
_entity.type
_entity.pdbx_description
1 polymer ?
#
loop_
_entity_poly.entity_id
_entity_poly.type
_entity_poly.pdbx_seq_one_letter_code
_entity_poly.pdbx_strand_id
1 'polypeptide(L)'
;DSFFLLKNEVNDVRFAVSNKSKLNPETLHLVKGGENPFHLVSIKNGGIYEFQIPPQSETFLAELEGGDFKRNFLFNPISRPAIESLTATLNFPNYMGLEKQETQILNRKVKVPEKTSISLNGKINRSLGQVAIAETKATFASSSPTNSFSLDLGTLNHNRSFSLYLSDEYGFSPLEETKLIIETEKDNPPSIVFSNNNDLSPILLFETRKLQIDVNDDYGLSECFFKMKVFDQQKEILNETLYGQD
;
A
#
# COMPACT_ATOMS: atom_id res chain seq x y z
N ASP A 1 21.92 28.98 4.47
CA ASP A 1 21.21 27.96 3.72
C ASP A 1 21.65 26.59 4.21
N SER A 2 20.73 25.63 4.25
CA SER A 2 20.97 24.27 4.71
C SER A 2 20.55 23.26 3.64
N PHE A 3 21.32 22.18 3.57
CA PHE A 3 21.06 21.03 2.70
C PHE A 3 20.87 19.78 3.54
N PHE A 4 19.99 18.89 3.10
CA PHE A 4 19.86 17.56 3.65
C PHE A 4 20.56 16.56 2.75
N LEU A 5 21.26 15.61 3.35
CA LEU A 5 22.01 14.55 2.68
C LEU A 5 21.60 13.19 3.24
N LEU A 6 21.82 12.14 2.49
CA LEU A 6 21.67 10.79 3.01
C LEU A 6 22.86 10.42 3.89
N LYS A 7 22.58 10.02 5.11
CA LYS A 7 23.57 9.66 6.12
C LYS A 7 24.34 8.41 5.71
N ASN A 8 25.69 8.46 5.83
CA ASN A 8 26.60 7.37 5.49
C ASN A 8 26.57 6.93 4.02
N GLU A 9 26.07 7.78 3.13
CA GLU A 9 26.03 7.54 1.69
C GLU A 9 26.77 8.63 0.93
N VAL A 10 27.16 8.34 -0.32
CA VAL A 10 27.64 9.34 -1.25
C VAL A 10 26.45 10.16 -1.72
N ASN A 11 26.56 11.48 -1.70
CA ASN A 11 25.48 12.38 -2.09
C ASN A 11 25.92 13.29 -3.24
N ASP A 12 25.11 13.34 -4.29
CA ASP A 12 25.30 14.29 -5.38
C ASP A 12 24.61 15.62 -5.06
N VAL A 13 25.38 16.68 -4.95
CA VAL A 13 24.88 18.04 -4.71
C VAL A 13 25.18 18.92 -5.90
N ARG A 14 24.17 19.69 -6.32
CA ARG A 14 24.25 20.57 -7.48
C ARG A 14 24.07 22.02 -7.08
N PHE A 15 24.96 22.87 -7.57
CA PHE A 15 24.85 24.32 -7.47
C PHE A 15 24.66 24.91 -8.86
N ALA A 16 23.61 25.70 -9.04
CA ALA A 16 23.35 26.42 -10.28
C ALA A 16 23.71 27.90 -10.12
N VAL A 17 24.34 28.49 -11.12
CA VAL A 17 24.58 29.94 -11.16
C VAL A 17 23.28 30.64 -11.50
N SER A 18 22.90 31.62 -10.67
CA SER A 18 21.73 32.46 -10.96
C SER A 18 22.01 33.30 -12.25
N ASN A 19 20.99 33.40 -13.11
CA ASN A 19 21.07 34.27 -14.31
C ASN A 19 21.32 35.75 -14.00
N LYS A 20 21.16 36.14 -12.74
CA LYS A 20 21.47 37.52 -12.24
C LYS A 20 22.88 37.65 -11.70
N SER A 21 23.65 36.56 -11.60
CA SER A 21 24.99 36.59 -11.04
C SER A 21 25.97 37.24 -12.05
N LYS A 22 26.72 38.18 -11.59
CA LYS A 22 27.88 38.75 -12.32
C LYS A 22 29.13 37.88 -12.20
N LEU A 23 29.16 37.00 -11.20
CA LEU A 23 30.24 36.05 -10.96
C LEU A 23 29.88 34.72 -11.63
N ASN A 24 30.78 34.23 -12.45
CA ASN A 24 30.58 33.01 -13.20
C ASN A 24 31.88 32.23 -13.31
N PRO A 25 32.44 31.77 -12.17
CA PRO A 25 33.72 31.07 -12.14
C PRO A 25 33.67 29.82 -13.01
N GLU A 26 34.80 29.42 -13.59
CA GLU A 26 34.93 28.16 -14.31
C GLU A 26 34.94 26.96 -13.35
N THR A 27 35.46 27.15 -12.14
CA THR A 27 35.54 26.12 -11.10
C THR A 27 34.96 26.64 -9.79
N LEU A 28 34.29 25.72 -9.06
CA LEU A 28 33.91 25.90 -7.67
C LEU A 28 34.59 24.83 -6.81
N HIS A 29 34.94 25.22 -5.61
CA HIS A 29 35.55 24.37 -4.59
C HIS A 29 34.56 24.24 -3.42
N LEU A 30 34.32 23.00 -2.94
CA LEU A 30 33.57 22.75 -1.74
C LEU A 30 34.51 22.15 -0.70
N VAL A 31 34.75 22.86 0.40
CA VAL A 31 35.76 22.54 1.39
C VAL A 31 35.13 22.31 2.75
N LYS A 32 35.39 21.17 3.34
CA LYS A 32 35.06 20.84 4.74
C LYS A 32 36.32 20.60 5.53
N GLY A 33 36.46 21.28 6.66
CA GLY A 33 37.53 21.06 7.66
C GLY A 33 37.08 20.09 8.77
N GLY A 34 37.95 19.92 9.78
CA GLY A 34 37.64 19.11 10.97
C GLY A 34 37.68 17.60 10.73
N GLU A 35 36.77 16.87 11.34
CA GLU A 35 36.67 15.42 11.18
C GLU A 35 36.17 15.04 9.78
N ASN A 36 36.78 13.99 9.19
CA ASN A 36 36.51 13.56 7.82
C ASN A 36 36.52 14.72 6.81
N PRO A 37 37.69 15.41 6.67
CA PRO A 37 37.80 16.57 5.81
C PRO A 37 37.75 16.18 4.34
N PHE A 38 37.25 17.09 3.49
CA PHE A 38 37.31 16.93 2.05
C PHE A 38 37.51 18.26 1.34
N HIS A 39 38.10 18.21 0.15
CA HIS A 39 38.20 19.31 -0.78
C HIS A 39 37.76 18.81 -2.16
N LEU A 40 36.57 19.20 -2.57
CA LEU A 40 35.97 18.80 -3.84
C LEU A 40 36.04 19.96 -4.83
N VAL A 41 36.35 19.65 -6.08
CA VAL A 41 36.41 20.63 -7.16
C VAL A 41 35.42 20.23 -8.23
N SER A 42 34.63 21.18 -8.65
CA SER A 42 33.69 20.99 -9.75
C SER A 42 33.94 22.01 -10.86
N ILE A 43 33.94 21.51 -12.10
CA ILE A 43 34.04 22.34 -13.32
C ILE A 43 32.62 22.62 -13.80
N LYS A 44 32.42 23.86 -14.24
CA LYS A 44 31.13 24.31 -14.76
C LYS A 44 30.70 23.49 -15.99
N ASN A 45 29.50 22.95 -15.94
CA ASN A 45 28.86 22.28 -17.07
C ASN A 45 27.45 22.85 -17.27
N GLY A 46 27.19 23.56 -18.37
CA GLY A 46 25.87 24.13 -18.65
C GLY A 46 25.35 25.12 -17.59
N GLY A 47 26.20 25.72 -16.76
CA GLY A 47 25.82 26.59 -15.65
C GLY A 47 25.59 25.88 -14.34
N ILE A 48 25.86 24.58 -14.27
CA ILE A 48 25.71 23.73 -13.08
C ILE A 48 27.09 23.23 -12.65
N TYR A 49 27.30 23.14 -11.32
CA TYR A 49 28.43 22.50 -10.69
C TYR A 49 27.94 21.34 -9.88
N GLU A 50 28.53 20.17 -10.05
CA GLU A 50 28.16 18.92 -9.37
C GLU A 50 29.29 18.50 -8.43
N PHE A 51 28.92 18.16 -7.20
CA PHE A 51 29.82 17.65 -6.18
C PHE A 51 29.34 16.32 -5.64
N GLN A 52 30.20 15.33 -5.59
CA GLN A 52 29.97 14.07 -4.91
C GLN A 52 30.51 14.14 -3.49
N ILE A 53 29.64 14.43 -2.52
CA ILE A 53 30.00 14.50 -1.12
C ILE A 53 30.20 13.08 -0.59
N PRO A 54 31.38 12.78 0.00
CA PRO A 54 31.63 11.46 0.59
C PRO A 54 30.73 11.21 1.78
N PRO A 55 30.54 9.94 2.21
CA PRO A 55 29.68 9.58 3.32
C PRO A 55 29.96 10.39 4.58
N GLN A 56 28.92 10.99 5.15
CA GLN A 56 28.96 11.78 6.38
C GLN A 56 27.91 11.25 7.36
N SER A 57 28.24 11.26 8.64
CA SER A 57 27.34 10.80 9.71
C SER A 57 26.74 11.92 10.56
N GLU A 58 27.38 13.09 10.55
CA GLU A 58 27.04 14.21 11.43
C GLU A 58 26.89 15.51 10.64
N THR A 59 26.14 16.44 11.20
CA THR A 59 25.97 17.78 10.65
C THR A 59 27.29 18.51 10.55
N PHE A 60 27.57 19.17 9.44
CA PHE A 60 28.82 19.90 9.21
C PHE A 60 28.59 21.17 8.40
N LEU A 61 29.55 22.07 8.51
CA LEU A 61 29.68 23.24 7.64
C LEU A 61 30.70 22.96 6.55
N ALA A 62 30.39 23.33 5.31
CA ALA A 62 31.37 23.40 4.24
C ALA A 62 31.31 24.76 3.56
N GLU A 63 32.50 25.26 3.19
CA GLU A 63 32.67 26.50 2.47
C GLU A 63 32.67 26.23 0.96
N LEU A 64 31.79 26.92 0.24
CA LEU A 64 31.79 26.95 -1.22
C LEU A 64 32.55 28.20 -1.69
N GLU A 65 33.61 28.01 -2.46
CA GLU A 65 34.46 29.07 -2.97
C GLU A 65 34.64 29.02 -4.49
N GLY A 66 34.73 30.20 -5.10
CA GLY A 66 35.06 30.34 -6.52
C GLY A 66 35.30 31.79 -6.91
N GLY A 67 36.51 32.11 -7.35
CA GLY A 67 36.93 33.47 -7.53
C GLY A 67 36.89 34.25 -6.19
N ASP A 68 36.16 35.39 -6.19
CA ASP A 68 35.98 36.20 -4.98
C ASP A 68 34.78 35.77 -4.13
N PHE A 69 34.05 34.72 -4.54
CA PHE A 69 32.90 34.22 -3.84
C PHE A 69 33.30 33.21 -2.76
N LYS A 70 32.77 33.44 -1.54
CA LYS A 70 32.86 32.51 -0.42
C LYS A 70 31.55 32.48 0.34
N ARG A 71 31.02 31.26 0.59
CA ARG A 71 29.78 31.07 1.36
C ARG A 71 29.80 29.75 2.10
N ASN A 72 29.35 29.77 3.35
CA ASN A 72 29.16 28.58 4.16
C ASN A 72 27.77 28.01 3.99
N PHE A 73 27.70 26.71 3.86
CA PHE A 73 26.48 25.92 3.82
C PHE A 73 26.49 24.89 4.94
N LEU A 74 25.32 24.72 5.57
CA LEU A 74 25.11 23.70 6.58
C LEU A 74 24.57 22.43 5.89
N PHE A 75 25.21 21.32 6.12
CA PHE A 75 24.80 20.01 5.61
C PHE A 75 24.33 19.13 6.76
N ASN A 76 23.14 18.56 6.63
CA ASN A 76 22.48 17.74 7.64
C ASN A 76 22.27 16.32 7.11
N PRO A 77 23.16 15.37 7.45
CA PRO A 77 22.98 13.97 7.10
C PRO A 77 21.81 13.35 7.88
N ILE A 78 20.89 12.76 7.13
CA ILE A 78 19.67 12.16 7.66
C ILE A 78 19.51 10.72 7.12
N SER A 79 18.94 9.84 7.92
CA SER A 79 18.68 8.46 7.50
C SER A 79 17.62 8.43 6.40
N ARG A 80 17.63 7.41 5.56
CA ARG A 80 16.55 7.18 4.58
C ARG A 80 15.20 7.03 5.26
N PRO A 81 14.10 7.46 4.61
CA PRO A 81 12.77 7.17 5.12
C PRO A 81 12.53 5.65 5.16
N ALA A 82 11.81 5.21 6.17
CA ALA A 82 11.45 3.81 6.37
C ALA A 82 9.99 3.69 6.81
N ILE A 83 9.31 2.63 6.37
CA ILE A 83 7.97 2.32 6.82
C ILE A 83 8.06 1.73 8.22
N GLU A 84 7.40 2.38 9.20
CA GLU A 84 7.30 1.92 10.58
C GLU A 84 6.16 0.93 10.77
N SER A 85 5.03 1.19 10.13
CA SER A 85 3.86 0.32 10.18
C SER A 85 3.08 0.36 8.88
N LEU A 86 2.47 -0.77 8.54
CA LEU A 86 1.60 -0.92 7.41
C LEU A 86 0.40 -1.76 7.80
N THR A 87 -0.80 -1.23 7.64
CA THR A 87 -2.07 -1.90 7.94
C THR A 87 -2.97 -1.89 6.72
N ALA A 88 -3.80 -2.91 6.60
CA ALA A 88 -4.87 -2.94 5.62
C ALA A 88 -6.22 -2.83 6.33
N THR A 89 -7.06 -1.95 5.85
CA THR A 89 -8.46 -1.88 6.21
C THR A 89 -9.25 -2.66 5.17
N LEU A 90 -9.93 -3.71 5.61
CA LEU A 90 -10.68 -4.66 4.79
C LEU A 90 -12.17 -4.36 4.89
N ASN A 91 -12.82 -4.11 3.76
CA ASN A 91 -14.27 -4.03 3.65
C ASN A 91 -14.74 -5.24 2.84
N PHE A 92 -15.37 -6.17 3.54
CA PHE A 92 -15.87 -7.41 2.95
C PHE A 92 -17.15 -7.18 2.15
N PRO A 93 -17.49 -8.06 1.20
CA PRO A 93 -18.79 -8.04 0.53
C PRO A 93 -19.95 -8.18 1.53
N ASN A 94 -21.05 -7.47 1.30
CA ASN A 94 -22.18 -7.44 2.24
C ASN A 94 -22.78 -8.83 2.52
N TYR A 95 -22.75 -9.75 1.54
CA TYR A 95 -23.31 -11.09 1.70
C TYR A 95 -22.55 -11.96 2.71
N MET A 96 -21.31 -11.63 3.03
CA MET A 96 -20.51 -12.33 4.04
C MET A 96 -20.91 -11.97 5.48
N GLY A 97 -21.68 -10.90 5.70
CA GLY A 97 -22.05 -10.46 7.04
C GLY A 97 -20.89 -10.06 7.94
N LEU A 98 -19.68 -9.94 7.38
CA LEU A 98 -18.47 -9.61 8.13
C LEU A 98 -18.33 -8.10 8.31
N GLU A 99 -17.98 -7.69 9.53
CA GLU A 99 -17.69 -6.29 9.81
C GLU A 99 -16.33 -5.87 9.21
N LYS A 100 -16.19 -4.56 9.01
CA LYS A 100 -14.94 -3.95 8.59
C LYS A 100 -13.81 -4.30 9.57
N GLN A 101 -12.69 -4.78 9.05
CA GLN A 101 -11.54 -5.23 9.83
C GLN A 101 -10.27 -4.47 9.49
N GLU A 102 -9.46 -4.18 10.51
CA GLU A 102 -8.09 -3.73 10.32
C GLU A 102 -7.12 -4.87 10.63
N THR A 103 -6.18 -5.08 9.72
CA THR A 103 -5.14 -6.11 9.89
C THR A 103 -3.75 -5.54 9.64
N GLN A 104 -2.77 -5.94 10.44
CA GLN A 104 -1.39 -5.59 10.20
C GLN A 104 -0.84 -6.41 9.02
N ILE A 105 -0.09 -5.75 8.15
CA ILE A 105 0.57 -6.41 7.03
C ILE A 105 1.93 -6.91 7.51
N LEU A 106 1.97 -8.18 7.90
CA LEU A 106 3.20 -8.87 8.28
C LEU A 106 3.88 -9.44 7.05
N ASN A 107 5.22 -9.34 7.01
CA ASN A 107 6.03 -9.87 5.89
C ASN A 107 5.57 -9.39 4.50
N ARG A 108 4.96 -8.20 4.43
CA ARG A 108 4.47 -7.60 3.17
C ARG A 108 3.42 -8.45 2.44
N LYS A 109 2.68 -9.29 3.19
CA LYS A 109 1.68 -10.20 2.64
C LYS A 109 0.40 -10.16 3.47
N VAL A 110 -0.74 -10.20 2.79
CA VAL A 110 -2.07 -10.32 3.41
C VAL A 110 -2.95 -11.24 2.59
N LYS A 111 -3.78 -12.03 3.27
CA LYS A 111 -4.80 -12.89 2.65
C LYS A 111 -6.19 -12.33 2.93
N VAL A 112 -7.03 -12.32 1.93
CA VAL A 112 -8.39 -11.75 2.00
C VAL A 112 -9.34 -12.56 1.12
N PRO A 113 -10.64 -12.64 1.45
CA PRO A 113 -11.64 -13.17 0.53
C PRO A 113 -11.72 -12.38 -0.79
N GLU A 114 -12.09 -13.03 -1.87
CA GLU A 114 -12.40 -12.36 -3.14
C GLU A 114 -13.47 -11.27 -2.95
N LYS A 115 -13.44 -10.24 -3.80
CA LYS A 115 -14.33 -9.07 -3.77
C LYS A 115 -14.21 -8.19 -2.51
N THR A 116 -13.18 -8.38 -1.68
CA THR A 116 -12.86 -7.47 -0.57
C THR A 116 -12.28 -6.18 -1.12
N SER A 117 -12.78 -5.03 -0.65
CA SER A 117 -12.18 -3.71 -0.92
C SER A 117 -11.14 -3.40 0.15
N ILE A 118 -9.98 -2.93 -0.28
CA ILE A 118 -8.82 -2.75 0.60
C ILE A 118 -8.33 -1.32 0.55
N SER A 119 -8.19 -0.71 1.73
CA SER A 119 -7.47 0.54 1.91
C SER A 119 -6.19 0.28 2.70
N LEU A 120 -5.07 0.73 2.15
CA LEU A 120 -3.75 0.60 2.74
C LEU A 120 -3.43 1.83 3.58
N ASN A 121 -3.11 1.64 4.86
CA ASN A 121 -2.70 2.71 5.76
C ASN A 121 -1.26 2.46 6.20
N GLY A 122 -0.44 3.49 6.15
CA GLY A 122 0.96 3.36 6.53
C GLY A 122 1.47 4.54 7.33
N LYS A 123 2.55 4.28 8.08
CA LYS A 123 3.29 5.30 8.80
C LYS A 123 4.77 5.15 8.52
N ILE A 124 5.45 6.27 8.33
CA ILE A 124 6.89 6.35 8.13
C ILE A 124 7.57 7.11 9.27
N ASN A 125 8.87 6.91 9.44
CA ASN A 125 9.68 7.51 10.50
C ASN A 125 9.99 9.00 10.31
N ARG A 126 9.42 9.64 9.28
CA ARG A 126 9.71 11.04 8.88
C ARG A 126 8.48 11.72 8.29
N SER A 127 8.60 13.02 8.02
CA SER A 127 7.59 13.74 7.24
C SER A 127 7.54 13.20 5.81
N LEU A 128 6.32 12.86 5.38
CA LEU A 128 6.03 12.29 4.07
C LEU A 128 5.94 13.38 3.01
N GLY A 129 6.61 13.20 1.89
CA GLY A 129 6.42 13.98 0.68
C GLY A 129 5.35 13.38 -0.23
N GLN A 130 5.59 12.15 -0.68
CA GLN A 130 4.69 11.46 -1.60
C GLN A 130 4.69 9.95 -1.37
N VAL A 131 3.54 9.32 -1.59
CA VAL A 131 3.41 7.86 -1.76
C VAL A 131 2.64 7.58 -3.03
N ALA A 132 3.04 6.56 -3.75
CA ALA A 132 2.39 6.10 -4.98
C ALA A 132 2.42 4.58 -5.09
N ILE A 133 1.42 4.03 -5.76
CA ILE A 133 1.36 2.62 -6.16
C ILE A 133 1.32 2.57 -7.68
N ALA A 134 2.32 1.93 -8.28
CA ALA A 134 2.48 1.92 -9.74
C ALA A 134 1.28 1.29 -10.45
N GLU A 135 0.80 0.16 -9.94
CA GLU A 135 -0.19 -0.69 -10.59
C GLU A 135 -1.61 -0.08 -10.59
N THR A 136 -1.94 0.75 -9.58
CA THR A 136 -3.28 1.37 -9.46
C THR A 136 -3.29 2.84 -9.82
N LYS A 137 -2.11 3.46 -10.00
CA LYS A 137 -1.93 4.91 -10.09
C LYS A 137 -2.47 5.68 -8.87
N ALA A 138 -2.76 4.97 -7.78
CA ALA A 138 -3.13 5.60 -6.52
C ALA A 138 -1.94 6.40 -6.00
N THR A 139 -2.18 7.66 -5.67
CA THR A 139 -1.16 8.56 -5.16
C THR A 139 -1.68 9.30 -3.94
N PHE A 140 -0.79 9.51 -2.99
CA PHE A 140 -1.01 10.41 -1.87
C PHE A 140 0.16 11.40 -1.83
N ALA A 141 -0.15 12.69 -1.85
CA ALA A 141 0.81 13.75 -1.64
C ALA A 141 0.33 14.61 -0.47
N SER A 142 1.21 14.83 0.51
CA SER A 142 0.87 15.64 1.65
C SER A 142 1.07 17.13 1.35
N SER A 143 0.06 17.93 1.66
CA SER A 143 0.16 19.41 1.64
C SER A 143 0.61 19.99 2.98
N SER A 144 0.69 19.18 4.02
CA SER A 144 1.14 19.54 5.37
C SER A 144 2.04 18.44 5.94
N PRO A 145 2.95 18.75 6.87
CA PRO A 145 3.80 17.74 7.48
C PRO A 145 2.97 16.63 8.13
N THR A 146 3.05 15.44 7.58
CA THR A 146 2.46 14.21 8.13
C THR A 146 3.42 13.07 7.93
N ASN A 147 3.37 12.07 8.79
CA ASN A 147 4.14 10.84 8.65
C ASN A 147 3.26 9.63 8.31
N SER A 148 1.99 9.85 8.02
CA SER A 148 1.02 8.80 7.71
C SER A 148 0.33 9.03 6.37
N PHE A 149 -0.10 7.94 5.75
CA PHE A 149 -0.82 7.96 4.48
C PHE A 149 -1.93 6.91 4.46
N SER A 150 -2.90 7.14 3.58
CA SER A 150 -3.94 6.17 3.25
C SER A 150 -4.11 6.11 1.74
N LEU A 151 -4.12 4.90 1.18
CA LEU A 151 -4.27 4.63 -0.25
C LEU A 151 -5.36 3.61 -0.47
N ASP A 152 -6.28 3.87 -1.38
CA ASP A 152 -7.30 2.92 -1.80
C ASP A 152 -6.75 2.00 -2.90
N LEU A 153 -6.77 0.68 -2.66
CA LEU A 153 -6.36 -0.35 -3.62
C LEU A 153 -7.56 -0.86 -4.46
N GLY A 154 -8.77 -0.44 -4.08
CA GLY A 154 -10.01 -0.89 -4.68
C GLY A 154 -10.40 -2.32 -4.29
N THR A 155 -11.32 -2.89 -5.05
CA THR A 155 -11.84 -4.26 -4.84
C THR A 155 -10.98 -5.28 -5.58
N LEU A 156 -10.60 -6.34 -4.89
CA LEU A 156 -9.73 -7.40 -5.42
C LEU A 156 -10.50 -8.68 -5.71
N ASN A 157 -10.36 -9.17 -6.94
CA ASN A 157 -10.99 -10.41 -7.42
C ASN A 157 -9.97 -11.53 -7.67
N HIS A 158 -8.68 -11.25 -7.54
CA HIS A 158 -7.59 -12.21 -7.76
C HIS A 158 -6.31 -11.71 -7.08
N ASN A 159 -5.37 -12.61 -6.90
CA ASN A 159 -4.07 -12.28 -6.33
C ASN A 159 -3.42 -11.10 -7.06
N ARG A 160 -2.87 -10.16 -6.30
CA ARG A 160 -2.14 -9.02 -6.84
C ARG A 160 -0.88 -8.72 -6.05
N SER A 161 0.11 -8.20 -6.76
CA SER A 161 1.31 -7.60 -6.19
C SER A 161 1.30 -6.11 -6.49
N PHE A 162 1.66 -5.31 -5.51
CA PHE A 162 1.73 -3.86 -5.61
C PHE A 162 3.13 -3.38 -5.25
N SER A 163 3.65 -2.44 -6.03
CA SER A 163 4.91 -1.75 -5.77
C SER A 163 4.63 -0.39 -5.14
N LEU A 164 5.00 -0.24 -3.88
CA LEU A 164 4.83 0.99 -3.11
C LEU A 164 6.08 1.85 -3.21
N TYR A 165 5.94 3.02 -3.82
CA TYR A 165 6.98 4.06 -3.92
C TYR A 165 6.67 5.16 -2.93
N LEU A 166 7.63 5.52 -2.12
CA LEU A 166 7.49 6.63 -1.19
C LEU A 166 8.72 7.54 -1.22
N SER A 167 8.51 8.81 -0.94
CA SER A 167 9.56 9.77 -0.66
C SER A 167 9.20 10.65 0.54
N ASP A 168 10.21 11.08 1.27
CA ASP A 168 10.05 12.07 2.33
C ASP A 168 9.89 13.50 1.75
N GLU A 169 9.72 14.47 2.63
CA GLU A 169 9.60 15.90 2.28
C GLU A 169 10.83 16.47 1.53
N TYR A 170 11.99 15.81 1.61
CA TYR A 170 13.21 16.19 0.92
C TYR A 170 13.43 15.44 -0.40
N GLY A 171 12.52 14.52 -0.76
CA GLY A 171 12.59 13.70 -1.96
C GLY A 171 13.41 12.42 -1.82
N PHE A 172 13.89 12.09 -0.62
CA PHE A 172 14.60 10.83 -0.40
C PHE A 172 13.64 9.66 -0.32
N SER A 173 14.07 8.53 -0.89
CA SER A 173 13.31 7.27 -0.89
C SER A 173 14.01 6.19 -0.08
N PRO A 174 13.32 5.15 0.38
CA PRO A 174 13.93 3.95 0.94
C PRO A 174 14.96 3.34 -0.02
N LEU A 175 15.91 2.59 0.52
CA LEU A 175 16.91 1.90 -0.31
C LEU A 175 16.26 0.80 -1.15
N GLU A 176 15.30 0.09 -0.58
CA GLU A 176 14.60 -1.01 -1.23
C GLU A 176 13.15 -0.65 -1.55
N GLU A 177 12.68 -1.13 -2.69
CA GLU A 177 11.27 -1.07 -3.07
C GLU A 177 10.42 -1.90 -2.10
N THR A 178 9.30 -1.35 -1.65
CA THR A 178 8.34 -2.10 -0.84
C THR A 178 7.31 -2.77 -1.73
N LYS A 179 7.41 -4.09 -1.86
CA LYS A 179 6.41 -4.91 -2.55
C LYS A 179 5.40 -5.45 -1.55
N LEU A 180 4.12 -5.31 -1.88
CA LEU A 180 3.00 -5.82 -1.12
C LEU A 180 2.31 -6.91 -1.94
N ILE A 181 2.10 -8.09 -1.35
CA ILE A 181 1.41 -9.20 -1.99
C ILE A 181 0.06 -9.39 -1.30
N ILE A 182 -1.02 -9.33 -2.07
CA ILE A 182 -2.36 -9.62 -1.59
C ILE A 182 -2.82 -10.90 -2.28
N GLU A 183 -3.07 -11.92 -1.47
CA GLU A 183 -3.63 -13.20 -1.91
C GLU A 183 -5.14 -13.19 -1.65
N THR A 184 -5.91 -13.53 -2.67
CA THR A 184 -7.35 -13.67 -2.55
C THR A 184 -7.71 -15.13 -2.34
N GLU A 185 -8.60 -15.40 -1.39
CA GLU A 185 -9.21 -16.70 -1.16
C GLU A 185 -10.55 -16.74 -1.87
N LYS A 186 -10.75 -17.80 -2.66
CA LYS A 186 -11.98 -17.96 -3.41
C LYS A 186 -13.11 -18.32 -2.45
N ASP A 187 -14.23 -17.67 -2.63
CA ASP A 187 -15.49 -18.01 -1.99
C ASP A 187 -16.04 -19.29 -2.64
N ASN A 188 -16.29 -20.31 -1.83
CA ASN A 188 -16.87 -21.55 -2.31
C ASN A 188 -18.41 -21.46 -2.22
N PRO A 189 -19.13 -22.01 -3.20
CA PRO A 189 -20.59 -22.02 -3.13
C PRO A 189 -21.08 -22.86 -1.94
N PRO A 190 -22.22 -22.49 -1.31
CA PRO A 190 -22.80 -23.26 -0.23
C PRO A 190 -23.05 -24.72 -0.62
N SER A 191 -22.82 -25.61 0.31
CA SER A 191 -23.13 -27.03 0.17
C SER A 191 -24.44 -27.36 0.85
N ILE A 192 -25.28 -28.13 0.17
CA ILE A 192 -26.60 -28.55 0.67
C ILE A 192 -26.63 -30.07 0.69
N VAL A 193 -26.93 -30.64 1.86
CA VAL A 193 -27.06 -32.09 2.04
C VAL A 193 -28.43 -32.44 2.67
N PHE A 194 -29.14 -33.34 2.06
CA PHE A 194 -30.35 -33.92 2.66
C PHE A 194 -29.93 -35.04 3.61
N SER A 195 -30.22 -34.87 4.90
CA SER A 195 -29.80 -35.83 5.95
C SER A 195 -30.69 -37.11 5.96
N ASN A 196 -31.87 -37.08 5.33
CA ASN A 196 -32.75 -38.21 5.21
C ASN A 196 -32.77 -38.77 3.80
N ASN A 197 -32.04 -39.87 3.57
CA ASN A 197 -31.84 -40.55 2.28
C ASN A 197 -33.07 -41.31 1.72
N ASN A 198 -34.30 -40.92 2.04
CA ASN A 198 -35.49 -41.60 1.56
C ASN A 198 -36.18 -40.86 0.40
N ASP A 199 -35.41 -40.50 -0.59
CA ASP A 199 -35.82 -39.63 -1.70
C ASP A 199 -36.90 -40.18 -2.61
N LEU A 200 -37.19 -41.46 -2.53
CA LEU A 200 -38.13 -42.15 -3.46
C LEU A 200 -39.27 -42.90 -2.76
N SER A 201 -39.47 -42.73 -1.45
CA SER A 201 -40.60 -43.41 -0.80
C SER A 201 -41.92 -42.67 -1.07
N PRO A 202 -42.99 -43.39 -1.43
CA PRO A 202 -44.30 -42.77 -1.63
C PRO A 202 -44.80 -42.12 -0.33
N ILE A 203 -45.42 -40.96 -0.46
CA ILE A 203 -46.05 -40.25 0.66
C ILE A 203 -47.54 -40.61 0.65
N LEU A 204 -48.05 -41.11 1.78
CA LEU A 204 -49.46 -41.40 1.93
C LEU A 204 -50.25 -40.12 2.20
N LEU A 205 -51.53 -40.11 1.78
CA LEU A 205 -52.47 -39.05 2.14
C LEU A 205 -52.49 -38.89 3.68
N PHE A 206 -52.30 -37.69 4.21
CA PHE A 206 -52.22 -37.38 5.64
C PHE A 206 -50.87 -37.69 6.33
N GLU A 207 -49.86 -38.12 5.61
CA GLU A 207 -48.52 -38.30 6.17
C GLU A 207 -47.78 -36.96 6.23
N THR A 208 -47.23 -36.61 7.40
CA THR A 208 -46.33 -35.46 7.57
C THR A 208 -44.88 -35.95 7.53
N ARG A 209 -44.09 -35.47 6.59
CA ARG A 209 -42.68 -35.76 6.53
C ARG A 209 -41.89 -34.59 7.04
N LYS A 210 -40.89 -34.89 7.84
CA LYS A 210 -39.86 -33.92 8.22
C LYS A 210 -38.67 -34.07 7.24
N LEU A 211 -38.34 -33.01 6.53
CA LEU A 211 -37.14 -32.91 5.74
C LEU A 211 -36.05 -32.23 6.61
N GLN A 212 -34.95 -32.88 6.74
CA GLN A 212 -33.78 -32.29 7.40
C GLN A 212 -32.73 -31.98 6.32
N ILE A 213 -32.37 -30.72 6.24
CA ILE A 213 -31.44 -30.20 5.26
C ILE A 213 -30.29 -29.55 6.04
N ASP A 214 -29.10 -30.02 5.82
CA ASP A 214 -27.87 -29.40 6.35
C ASP A 214 -27.28 -28.52 5.27
N VAL A 215 -27.14 -27.24 5.58
CA VAL A 215 -26.54 -26.24 4.69
C VAL A 215 -25.27 -25.72 5.34
N ASN A 216 -24.18 -25.74 4.62
CA ASN A 216 -22.88 -25.26 5.10
C ASN A 216 -22.23 -24.36 4.07
N ASP A 217 -21.64 -23.27 4.55
CA ASP A 217 -20.95 -22.27 3.76
C ASP A 217 -19.73 -21.74 4.55
N ASP A 218 -18.68 -21.29 3.87
CA ASP A 218 -17.43 -20.82 4.51
C ASP A 218 -17.54 -19.39 5.04
N TYR A 219 -18.47 -18.58 4.50
CA TYR A 219 -18.67 -17.18 4.93
C TYR A 219 -20.10 -16.89 5.44
N GLY A 220 -20.95 -17.91 5.55
CA GLY A 220 -22.31 -17.78 6.03
C GLY A 220 -23.35 -17.60 4.91
N LEU A 221 -24.59 -17.79 5.28
CA LEU A 221 -25.73 -17.73 4.38
C LEU A 221 -26.56 -16.49 4.67
N SER A 222 -26.91 -15.74 3.64
CA SER A 222 -27.84 -14.60 3.77
C SER A 222 -29.31 -15.05 3.76
N GLU A 223 -29.61 -16.06 2.98
CA GLU A 223 -30.99 -16.59 2.81
C GLU A 223 -30.96 -18.07 2.46
N CYS A 224 -31.93 -18.82 2.98
CA CYS A 224 -32.20 -20.19 2.58
C CYS A 224 -33.69 -20.33 2.27
N PHE A 225 -34.02 -20.86 1.12
CA PHE A 225 -35.40 -21.13 0.77
C PHE A 225 -35.56 -22.52 0.15
N PHE A 226 -36.69 -23.16 0.46
CA PHE A 226 -37.07 -24.43 -0.11
C PHE A 226 -38.18 -24.21 -1.12
N LYS A 227 -38.03 -24.70 -2.34
CA LYS A 227 -39.04 -24.62 -3.40
C LYS A 227 -39.58 -25.99 -3.68
N MET A 228 -40.89 -26.16 -3.46
CA MET A 228 -41.61 -27.40 -3.74
C MET A 228 -42.51 -27.25 -4.97
N LYS A 229 -42.42 -28.21 -5.88
CA LYS A 229 -43.32 -28.34 -7.02
C LYS A 229 -43.94 -29.70 -7.02
N VAL A 230 -45.25 -29.73 -7.13
CA VAL A 230 -46.03 -30.98 -7.25
C VAL A 230 -46.64 -31.06 -8.65
N PHE A 231 -46.50 -32.22 -9.26
CA PHE A 231 -47.01 -32.48 -10.61
C PHE A 231 -48.04 -33.61 -10.60
N ASP A 232 -49.12 -33.43 -11.32
CA ASP A 232 -50.05 -34.46 -11.68
C ASP A 232 -50.04 -34.65 -13.20
N GLN A 233 -49.71 -35.84 -13.68
CA GLN A 233 -49.63 -36.20 -15.11
C GLN A 233 -48.88 -35.14 -15.96
N GLN A 234 -47.72 -34.70 -15.47
CA GLN A 234 -46.86 -33.65 -16.06
C GLN A 234 -47.42 -32.20 -15.96
N LYS A 235 -48.56 -31.99 -15.34
CA LYS A 235 -49.10 -30.67 -15.06
C LYS A 235 -48.70 -30.24 -13.65
N GLU A 236 -48.07 -29.07 -13.55
CA GLU A 236 -47.72 -28.46 -12.26
C GLU A 236 -49.00 -28.05 -11.54
N ILE A 237 -49.28 -28.64 -10.37
CA ILE A 237 -50.49 -28.38 -9.56
C ILE A 237 -50.16 -27.56 -8.29
N LEU A 238 -48.90 -27.51 -7.86
CA LEU A 238 -48.48 -26.75 -6.72
C LEU A 238 -47.07 -26.21 -6.96
N ASN A 239 -46.82 -24.94 -6.61
CA ASN A 239 -45.54 -24.31 -6.64
C ASN A 239 -45.45 -23.36 -5.44
N GLU A 240 -44.83 -23.80 -4.38
CA GLU A 240 -44.65 -23.04 -3.15
C GLU A 240 -43.16 -22.82 -2.86
N THR A 241 -42.86 -21.64 -2.34
CA THR A 241 -41.54 -21.31 -1.82
C THR A 241 -41.69 -21.10 -0.32
N LEU A 242 -40.97 -21.90 0.46
CA LEU A 242 -40.92 -21.79 1.91
C LEU A 242 -39.59 -21.17 2.30
N TYR A 243 -39.66 -20.11 3.07
CA TYR A 243 -38.48 -19.48 3.63
C TYR A 243 -38.13 -20.15 4.96
N GLY A 244 -36.86 -20.57 5.10
CA GLY A 244 -36.32 -20.98 6.39
C GLY A 244 -36.23 -19.76 7.29
N GLN A 245 -36.72 -19.85 8.51
CA GLN A 245 -36.40 -18.93 9.58
C GLN A 245 -35.32 -19.60 10.44
N ASP A 246 -34.23 -18.85 10.75
CA ASP A 246 -33.23 -19.23 11.74
C ASP A 246 -33.83 -19.36 13.15
#